data_3a153ca86936cffa7f49d79ac0f95c04
#
_entry.id   3a153ca86936cffa7f49d79ac0f95c04
#
_cell.length_a   1.000
_cell.length_b   1.000
_cell.length_c   1.000
_cell.angle_alpha   90.00
_cell.angle_beta   90.00
_cell.angle_gamma   90.00
#
_symmetry.space_group_name_H-M   'P 1'
#
loop_
_entity.id
_entity.type
_entity.pdbx_description
1 polymer ?
#
loop_
_entity_poly.entity_id
_entity_poly.type
_entity_poly.pdbx_seq_one_letter_code
_entity_poly.pdbx_strand_id
1 'polypeptide(L)'
;MAGLYFHIPFCKRVCAYCDFYKSVDLRRMDPLLESMHRELDARREYLGGEPVRTRYFGGGTPSLCAPEAVAGLLDHAATLFDCTAAEETTLEANPDDLTPAYLAVLRRAGVNRLSVGIQSFDDACLKLMNRRHNAAQAVEAVRSAQREGYENITVDLIFGVPGFGNDTLRRSLDSALALGVQHISAYHLTVEPGTAFGRRAARGQFAPVDEATSETEYALVHETLTGAGFEHYEVSNFALPGFRARHNAAYWHGVKYLGIGPAAHSFDGRERHWNVASVTEYIGGTPAEAETLTDRDRFNEYVMTRLRTAEGIDLREAERLFGKERAARVLRDAEPWLKSRTLVLAAGRMA
;
A
#
# COMPACT_ATOMS: atom_id res chain seq x y z
N MET A 1 13.26 14.97 0.06
CA MET A 1 13.13 13.48 0.07
C MET A 1 12.03 13.10 -0.88
N ALA A 2 12.23 12.05 -1.69
CA ALA A 2 11.23 11.61 -2.66
C ALA A 2 11.09 10.09 -2.68
N GLY A 3 10.02 9.59 -3.32
CA GLY A 3 9.78 8.17 -3.58
C GLY A 3 9.67 7.86 -5.06
N LEU A 4 10.00 6.63 -5.45
CA LEU A 4 9.67 6.06 -6.77
C LEU A 4 8.64 4.93 -6.58
N TYR A 5 7.58 4.96 -7.38
CA TYR A 5 6.55 3.94 -7.41
C TYR A 5 6.48 3.31 -8.81
N PHE A 6 6.55 2.00 -8.90
CA PHE A 6 6.44 1.23 -10.14
C PHE A 6 5.13 0.45 -10.13
N HIS A 7 4.22 0.77 -11.04
CA HIS A 7 2.94 0.10 -11.14
C HIS A 7 2.96 -1.04 -12.14
N ILE A 8 2.91 -2.27 -11.64
CA ILE A 8 2.84 -3.50 -12.44
C ILE A 8 1.43 -4.06 -12.38
N PRO A 9 0.57 -3.80 -13.38
CA PRO A 9 -0.87 -4.09 -13.27
C PRO A 9 -1.24 -5.55 -13.54
N PHE A 10 -0.28 -6.43 -13.71
CA PHE A 10 -0.57 -7.80 -14.14
C PHE A 10 -0.94 -8.72 -12.98
N CYS A 11 -1.93 -9.59 -13.23
CA CYS A 11 -2.35 -10.66 -12.32
C CYS A 11 -2.61 -11.94 -13.11
N LYS A 12 -2.17 -13.10 -12.60
CA LYS A 12 -2.55 -14.41 -13.17
C LYS A 12 -4.04 -14.72 -12.96
N ARG A 13 -4.64 -14.17 -11.91
CA ARG A 13 -6.05 -14.37 -11.53
C ARG A 13 -6.57 -13.12 -10.85
N VAL A 14 -7.82 -12.75 -11.16
CA VAL A 14 -8.50 -11.62 -10.51
C VAL A 14 -9.13 -12.07 -9.21
N CYS A 15 -8.75 -11.46 -8.10
CA CYS A 15 -9.36 -11.68 -6.79
C CYS A 15 -10.80 -11.14 -6.75
N ALA A 16 -11.69 -11.79 -5.99
CA ALA A 16 -13.12 -11.46 -5.99
C ALA A 16 -13.44 -10.06 -5.43
N TYR A 17 -12.55 -9.52 -4.63
CA TYR A 17 -12.69 -8.23 -3.93
C TYR A 17 -11.93 -7.07 -4.60
N CYS A 18 -10.97 -7.36 -5.49
CA CYS A 18 -9.98 -6.38 -5.92
C CYS A 18 -10.57 -5.37 -6.92
N ASP A 19 -10.45 -4.09 -6.59
CA ASP A 19 -10.87 -2.95 -7.41
C ASP A 19 -9.72 -2.21 -8.10
N PHE A 20 -8.46 -2.53 -7.79
CA PHE A 20 -7.31 -1.91 -8.45
C PHE A 20 -7.31 -2.18 -9.95
N TYR A 21 -6.75 -1.23 -10.71
CA TYR A 21 -6.51 -1.44 -12.13
C TYR A 21 -5.59 -2.66 -12.34
N LYS A 22 -6.03 -3.59 -13.19
CA LYS A 22 -5.34 -4.87 -13.43
C LYS A 22 -5.58 -5.41 -14.82
N SER A 23 -4.61 -6.17 -15.32
CA SER A 23 -4.67 -6.89 -16.58
C SER A 23 -4.28 -8.36 -16.37
N VAL A 24 -4.94 -9.26 -17.08
CA VAL A 24 -4.57 -10.69 -17.12
C VAL A 24 -3.81 -11.07 -18.39
N ASP A 25 -3.59 -10.13 -19.31
CA ASP A 25 -2.83 -10.36 -20.55
C ASP A 25 -1.32 -10.21 -20.32
N LEU A 26 -0.71 -11.26 -19.80
CA LEU A 26 0.73 -11.29 -19.48
C LEU A 26 1.64 -11.14 -20.71
N ARG A 27 1.13 -11.32 -21.94
CA ARG A 27 1.91 -11.14 -23.18
C ARG A 27 2.38 -9.69 -23.36
N ARG A 28 1.76 -8.76 -22.64
CA ARG A 28 2.12 -7.34 -22.67
C ARG A 28 3.16 -6.94 -21.61
N MET A 29 3.70 -7.90 -20.85
CA MET A 29 4.68 -7.63 -19.79
C MET A 29 5.93 -6.94 -20.35
N ASP A 30 6.61 -7.57 -21.32
CA ASP A 30 7.84 -7.02 -21.87
C ASP A 30 7.64 -5.65 -22.56
N PRO A 31 6.60 -5.45 -23.43
CA PRO A 31 6.30 -4.12 -23.97
C PRO A 31 5.98 -3.07 -22.90
N LEU A 32 5.35 -3.48 -21.78
CA LEU A 32 5.11 -2.58 -20.65
C LEU A 32 6.42 -2.14 -20.00
N LEU A 33 7.30 -3.10 -19.67
CA LEU A 33 8.59 -2.83 -19.03
C LEU A 33 9.45 -1.90 -19.91
N GLU A 34 9.50 -2.13 -21.21
CA GLU A 34 10.18 -1.21 -22.16
C GLU A 34 9.57 0.20 -22.11
N SER A 35 8.24 0.32 -21.98
CA SER A 35 7.58 1.62 -21.88
C SER A 35 7.88 2.31 -20.56
N MET A 36 7.99 1.55 -19.46
CA MET A 36 8.38 2.08 -18.15
C MET A 36 9.82 2.61 -18.16
N HIS A 37 10.75 1.96 -18.87
CA HIS A 37 12.09 2.48 -19.08
C HIS A 37 12.07 3.81 -19.85
N ARG A 38 11.27 3.92 -20.93
CA ARG A 38 11.10 5.19 -21.66
C ARG A 38 10.48 6.30 -20.81
N GLU A 39 9.53 5.96 -19.95
CA GLU A 39 8.93 6.93 -19.03
C GLU A 39 9.94 7.43 -18.00
N LEU A 40 10.79 6.56 -17.44
CA LEU A 40 11.88 6.97 -16.55
C LEU A 40 12.77 8.03 -17.21
N ASP A 41 13.24 7.77 -18.46
CA ASP A 41 14.05 8.73 -19.23
C ASP A 41 13.34 10.05 -19.44
N ALA A 42 12.06 10.01 -19.84
CA ALA A 42 11.26 11.20 -20.11
C ALA A 42 11.00 12.05 -18.86
N ARG A 43 10.95 11.42 -17.69
CA ARG A 43 10.60 12.08 -16.42
C ARG A 43 11.79 12.25 -15.45
N ARG A 44 13.02 12.13 -15.93
CA ARG A 44 14.25 12.22 -15.12
C ARG A 44 14.36 13.52 -14.30
N GLU A 45 13.77 14.63 -14.75
CA GLU A 45 13.81 15.92 -14.07
C GLU A 45 12.65 16.12 -13.06
N TYR A 46 11.68 15.18 -13.01
CA TYR A 46 10.42 15.35 -12.26
C TYR A 46 10.63 15.61 -10.76
N LEU A 47 11.60 14.95 -10.17
CA LEU A 47 11.89 15.07 -8.73
C LEU A 47 12.76 16.30 -8.40
N GLY A 48 13.27 17.04 -9.41
CA GLY A 48 14.05 18.27 -9.21
C GLY A 48 15.36 18.05 -8.45
N GLY A 49 15.99 16.89 -8.58
CA GLY A 49 17.23 16.53 -7.89
C GLY A 49 17.04 16.12 -6.42
N GLU A 50 15.82 15.98 -5.93
CA GLU A 50 15.60 15.46 -4.59
C GLU A 50 16.03 13.99 -4.46
N PRO A 51 16.79 13.62 -3.40
CA PRO A 51 17.23 12.24 -3.21
C PRO A 51 16.04 11.30 -2.96
N VAL A 52 16.06 10.15 -3.64
CA VAL A 52 15.08 9.08 -3.52
C VAL A 52 15.38 8.25 -2.27
N ARG A 53 14.44 8.22 -1.33
CA ARG A 53 14.54 7.44 -0.09
C ARG A 53 13.82 6.10 -0.16
N THR A 54 12.79 6.01 -0.99
CA THR A 54 11.98 4.81 -1.08
C THR A 54 11.69 4.45 -2.53
N ARG A 55 11.70 3.13 -2.82
CA ARG A 55 11.31 2.56 -4.11
C ARG A 55 10.26 1.48 -3.84
N TYR A 56 9.18 1.46 -4.60
CA TYR A 56 8.06 0.56 -4.35
C TYR A 56 7.51 -0.02 -5.64
N PHE A 57 7.41 -1.32 -5.72
CA PHE A 57 6.75 -2.05 -6.78
C PHE A 57 5.39 -2.55 -6.29
N GLY A 58 4.32 -2.04 -6.89
CA GLY A 58 2.94 -2.36 -6.50
C GLY A 58 1.99 -2.48 -7.67
N GLY A 59 0.70 -2.59 -7.36
CA GLY A 59 -0.39 -2.57 -8.32
C GLY A 59 -1.17 -3.87 -8.42
N GLY A 60 -0.94 -4.67 -9.46
CA GLY A 60 -1.56 -5.99 -9.62
C GLY A 60 -0.80 -7.06 -8.84
N THR A 61 0.29 -7.54 -9.41
CA THR A 61 1.17 -8.56 -8.78
C THR A 61 2.59 -8.39 -9.33
N PRO A 62 3.41 -7.50 -8.75
CA PRO A 62 4.77 -7.26 -9.20
C PRO A 62 5.67 -8.51 -9.21
N SER A 63 5.41 -9.47 -8.32
CA SER A 63 6.11 -10.75 -8.27
C SER A 63 5.93 -11.64 -9.51
N LEU A 64 5.12 -11.22 -10.49
CA LEU A 64 5.03 -11.86 -11.80
C LEU A 64 6.13 -11.43 -12.78
N CYS A 65 6.78 -10.30 -12.53
CA CYS A 65 7.94 -9.89 -13.31
C CYS A 65 9.10 -10.84 -13.06
N ALA A 66 9.89 -11.10 -14.08
CA ALA A 66 11.20 -11.72 -13.88
C ALA A 66 12.01 -10.84 -12.92
N PRO A 67 12.71 -11.42 -11.92
CA PRO A 67 13.42 -10.63 -10.92
C PRO A 67 14.55 -9.80 -11.54
N GLU A 68 15.09 -10.22 -12.69
CA GLU A 68 16.06 -9.46 -13.49
C GLU A 68 15.43 -8.20 -14.10
N ALA A 69 14.14 -8.21 -14.46
CA ALA A 69 13.44 -7.03 -14.95
C ALA A 69 13.21 -6.00 -13.83
N VAL A 70 12.90 -6.48 -12.61
CA VAL A 70 12.85 -5.61 -11.42
C VAL A 70 14.21 -4.98 -11.16
N ALA A 71 15.28 -5.77 -11.21
CA ALA A 71 16.67 -5.27 -11.09
C ALA A 71 16.96 -4.22 -12.14
N GLY A 72 16.63 -4.49 -13.42
CA GLY A 72 16.86 -3.56 -14.54
C GLY A 72 16.15 -2.21 -14.37
N LEU A 73 14.91 -2.18 -13.84
CA LEU A 73 14.21 -0.94 -13.52
C LEU A 73 14.88 -0.18 -12.36
N LEU A 74 15.35 -0.89 -11.34
CA LEU A 74 16.07 -0.29 -10.20
C LEU A 74 17.41 0.31 -10.63
N ASP A 75 18.17 -0.42 -11.45
CA ASP A 75 19.47 0.01 -11.98
C ASP A 75 19.29 1.23 -12.90
N HIS A 76 18.31 1.20 -13.79
CA HIS A 76 18.01 2.33 -14.67
C HIS A 76 17.60 3.57 -13.86
N ALA A 77 16.70 3.41 -12.89
CA ALA A 77 16.30 4.51 -12.03
C ALA A 77 17.51 5.12 -11.26
N ALA A 78 18.46 4.28 -10.83
CA ALA A 78 19.68 4.74 -10.15
C ALA A 78 20.65 5.51 -11.06
N THR A 79 20.57 5.37 -12.40
CA THR A 79 21.34 6.20 -13.33
C THR A 79 20.73 7.60 -13.52
N LEU A 80 19.44 7.77 -13.23
CA LEU A 80 18.68 8.99 -13.50
C LEU A 80 18.40 9.82 -12.22
N PHE A 81 18.29 9.15 -11.08
CA PHE A 81 17.93 9.77 -9.80
C PHE A 81 18.99 9.46 -8.73
N ASP A 82 19.19 10.37 -7.79
CA ASP A 82 20.02 10.10 -6.61
C ASP A 82 19.33 9.09 -5.69
N CYS A 83 19.66 7.83 -5.87
CA CYS A 83 19.18 6.70 -5.06
C CYS A 83 20.20 6.26 -3.98
N THR A 84 21.29 7.01 -3.76
CA THR A 84 22.35 6.64 -2.80
C THR A 84 21.86 6.54 -1.37
N ALA A 85 20.82 7.30 -1.03
CA ALA A 85 20.21 7.33 0.28
C ALA A 85 18.91 6.49 0.35
N ALA A 86 18.67 5.56 -0.59
CA ALA A 86 17.49 4.73 -0.59
C ALA A 86 17.53 3.73 0.60
N GLU A 87 16.56 3.87 1.49
CA GLU A 87 16.47 3.09 2.73
C GLU A 87 15.51 1.89 2.59
N GLU A 88 14.49 2.03 1.74
CA GLU A 88 13.45 1.02 1.55
C GLU A 88 13.20 0.77 0.05
N THR A 89 13.31 -0.49 -0.34
CA THR A 89 12.86 -0.97 -1.64
C THR A 89 11.89 -2.11 -1.41
N THR A 90 10.60 -1.83 -1.62
CA THR A 90 9.51 -2.78 -1.38
C THR A 90 9.05 -3.43 -2.68
N LEU A 91 8.71 -4.72 -2.62
CA LEU A 91 8.00 -5.42 -3.70
C LEU A 91 6.78 -6.14 -3.14
N GLU A 92 5.60 -5.88 -3.73
CA GLU A 92 4.39 -6.64 -3.47
C GLU A 92 4.44 -8.01 -4.15
N ALA A 93 4.03 -9.04 -3.43
CA ALA A 93 4.11 -10.41 -3.91
C ALA A 93 2.90 -11.26 -3.54
N ASN A 94 2.57 -12.20 -4.42
CA ASN A 94 1.74 -13.33 -4.05
C ASN A 94 2.61 -14.47 -3.47
N PRO A 95 2.13 -15.19 -2.45
CA PRO A 95 2.89 -16.29 -1.84
C PRO A 95 3.43 -17.32 -2.82
N ASP A 96 2.64 -17.72 -3.81
CA ASP A 96 2.97 -18.74 -4.79
C ASP A 96 4.00 -18.31 -5.87
N ASP A 97 4.42 -17.04 -5.88
CA ASP A 97 5.48 -16.56 -6.75
C ASP A 97 6.85 -16.49 -6.04
N LEU A 98 6.89 -16.58 -4.69
CA LEU A 98 8.10 -16.40 -3.87
C LEU A 98 8.91 -17.70 -3.73
N THR A 99 9.65 -18.08 -4.79
CA THR A 99 10.62 -19.17 -4.73
C THR A 99 11.96 -18.70 -4.16
N PRO A 100 12.80 -19.58 -3.56
CA PRO A 100 14.12 -19.22 -3.07
C PRO A 100 14.99 -18.55 -4.15
N ALA A 101 14.99 -19.09 -5.38
CA ALA A 101 15.76 -18.52 -6.48
C ALA A 101 15.29 -17.10 -6.85
N TYR A 102 13.96 -16.87 -6.88
CA TYR A 102 13.37 -15.54 -7.13
C TYR A 102 13.78 -14.54 -6.05
N LEU A 103 13.62 -14.92 -4.79
CA LEU A 103 13.96 -14.11 -3.63
C LEU A 103 15.45 -13.73 -3.60
N ALA A 104 16.34 -14.68 -3.88
CA ALA A 104 17.77 -14.44 -3.91
C ALA A 104 18.19 -13.41 -4.98
N VAL A 105 17.57 -13.41 -6.15
CA VAL A 105 17.84 -12.39 -7.20
C VAL A 105 17.33 -11.02 -6.76
N LEU A 106 16.10 -10.91 -6.28
CA LEU A 106 15.53 -9.66 -5.79
C LEU A 106 16.37 -9.04 -4.67
N ARG A 107 16.84 -9.87 -3.73
CA ARG A 107 17.67 -9.39 -2.63
C ARG A 107 18.97 -8.81 -3.13
N ARG A 108 19.64 -9.46 -4.10
CA ARG A 108 20.85 -8.93 -4.75
C ARG A 108 20.58 -7.63 -5.51
N ALA A 109 19.39 -7.46 -6.07
CA ALA A 109 18.95 -6.23 -6.73
C ALA A 109 18.63 -5.08 -5.74
N GLY A 110 18.71 -5.33 -4.42
CA GLY A 110 18.47 -4.32 -3.40
C GLY A 110 17.02 -4.21 -2.93
N VAL A 111 16.13 -5.16 -3.29
CA VAL A 111 14.82 -5.28 -2.64
C VAL A 111 15.05 -5.76 -1.21
N ASN A 112 14.71 -4.92 -0.23
CA ASN A 112 14.96 -5.19 1.19
C ASN A 112 13.67 -5.32 2.01
N ARG A 113 12.50 -5.11 1.39
CA ARG A 113 11.19 -5.26 2.02
C ARG A 113 10.24 -6.00 1.08
N LEU A 114 9.45 -6.92 1.64
CA LEU A 114 8.37 -7.62 0.92
C LEU A 114 7.02 -7.28 1.54
N SER A 115 5.98 -7.08 0.70
CA SER A 115 4.58 -7.07 1.12
C SER A 115 3.89 -8.29 0.52
N VAL A 116 3.52 -9.24 1.37
CA VAL A 116 3.02 -10.55 0.93
C VAL A 116 1.51 -10.59 1.11
N GLY A 117 0.79 -10.58 0.01
CA GLY A 117 -0.67 -10.62 -0.01
C GLY A 117 -1.23 -11.99 0.37
N ILE A 118 -1.27 -12.32 1.65
CA ILE A 118 -1.81 -13.58 2.18
C ILE A 118 -3.32 -13.53 2.26
N GLN A 119 -3.88 -12.46 2.82
CA GLN A 119 -5.29 -12.15 3.02
C GLN A 119 -5.96 -12.96 4.13
N SER A 120 -5.70 -14.26 4.26
CA SER A 120 -6.21 -15.13 5.31
C SER A 120 -5.35 -16.40 5.42
N PHE A 121 -5.35 -17.03 6.60
CA PHE A 121 -4.79 -18.39 6.79
C PHE A 121 -5.89 -19.47 6.86
N ASP A 122 -7.09 -19.17 6.34
CA ASP A 122 -8.19 -20.11 6.19
C ASP A 122 -8.41 -20.42 4.71
N ASP A 123 -8.29 -21.68 4.32
CA ASP A 123 -8.36 -22.10 2.91
C ASP A 123 -9.75 -21.87 2.28
N ALA A 124 -10.83 -21.96 3.08
CA ALA A 124 -12.17 -21.68 2.58
C ALA A 124 -12.36 -20.18 2.32
N CYS A 125 -11.82 -19.34 3.19
CA CYS A 125 -11.79 -17.89 3.02
C CYS A 125 -10.97 -17.50 1.78
N LEU A 126 -9.77 -18.05 1.62
CA LEU A 126 -8.93 -17.84 0.43
C LEU A 126 -9.64 -18.25 -0.86
N LYS A 127 -10.34 -19.40 -0.84
CA LYS A 127 -11.13 -19.88 -1.98
C LYS A 127 -12.30 -18.93 -2.31
N LEU A 128 -13.02 -18.41 -1.29
CA LEU A 128 -14.07 -17.42 -1.48
C LEU A 128 -13.53 -16.16 -2.16
N MET A 129 -12.36 -15.68 -1.74
CA MET A 129 -11.66 -14.52 -2.29
C MET A 129 -11.01 -14.77 -3.65
N ASN A 130 -11.10 -15.98 -4.19
CA ASN A 130 -10.46 -16.42 -5.44
C ASN A 130 -8.92 -16.30 -5.43
N ARG A 131 -8.29 -16.58 -4.27
CA ARG A 131 -6.82 -16.59 -4.15
C ARG A 131 -6.23 -17.82 -4.81
N ARG A 132 -4.97 -17.73 -5.28
CA ARG A 132 -4.26 -18.82 -5.97
C ARG A 132 -3.56 -19.76 -5.01
N HIS A 133 -3.13 -19.26 -3.86
CA HIS A 133 -2.42 -20.00 -2.82
C HIS A 133 -3.36 -20.50 -1.73
N ASN A 134 -2.89 -21.42 -0.93
CA ASN A 134 -3.49 -21.89 0.32
C ASN A 134 -2.66 -21.45 1.54
N ALA A 135 -3.17 -21.69 2.75
CA ALA A 135 -2.53 -21.28 3.99
C ALA A 135 -1.11 -21.86 4.16
N ALA A 136 -0.90 -23.13 3.78
CA ALA A 136 0.42 -23.75 3.87
C ALA A 136 1.44 -23.11 2.94
N GLN A 137 1.03 -22.76 1.73
CA GLN A 137 1.87 -22.02 0.78
C GLN A 137 2.19 -20.60 1.28
N ALA A 138 1.25 -19.93 1.95
CA ALA A 138 1.47 -18.63 2.56
C ALA A 138 2.55 -18.68 3.64
N VAL A 139 2.46 -19.67 4.54
CA VAL A 139 3.48 -19.91 5.58
C VAL A 139 4.85 -20.18 4.97
N GLU A 140 4.92 -21.07 3.98
CA GLU A 140 6.20 -21.44 3.34
C GLU A 140 6.83 -20.26 2.59
N ALA A 141 6.03 -19.41 1.95
CA ALA A 141 6.53 -18.22 1.27
C ALA A 141 7.23 -17.25 2.24
N VAL A 142 6.61 -16.97 3.39
CA VAL A 142 7.22 -16.12 4.43
C VAL A 142 8.48 -16.78 5.00
N ARG A 143 8.45 -18.07 5.30
CA ARG A 143 9.63 -18.80 5.80
C ARG A 143 10.76 -18.84 4.76
N SER A 144 10.44 -18.99 3.48
CA SER A 144 11.43 -18.90 2.39
C SER A 144 12.06 -17.50 2.34
N ALA A 145 11.27 -16.43 2.42
CA ALA A 145 11.80 -15.08 2.46
C ALA A 145 12.73 -14.85 3.67
N GLN A 146 12.35 -15.35 4.84
CA GLN A 146 13.19 -15.29 6.06
C GLN A 146 14.52 -16.04 5.88
N ARG A 147 14.48 -17.25 5.29
CA ARG A 147 15.72 -18.03 4.98
C ARG A 147 16.65 -17.31 4.00
N GLU A 148 16.07 -16.57 3.04
CA GLU A 148 16.83 -15.74 2.10
C GLU A 148 17.29 -14.41 2.71
N GLY A 149 17.05 -14.19 4.03
CA GLY A 149 17.56 -13.05 4.80
C GLY A 149 16.70 -11.78 4.68
N TYR A 150 15.42 -11.89 4.32
CA TYR A 150 14.50 -10.76 4.45
C TYR A 150 14.08 -10.57 5.91
N GLU A 151 14.43 -9.42 6.47
CA GLU A 151 14.15 -9.03 7.86
C GLU A 151 13.02 -8.00 7.97
N ASN A 152 12.46 -7.55 6.84
CA ASN A 152 11.34 -6.62 6.79
C ASN A 152 10.26 -7.18 5.87
N ILE A 153 9.31 -7.91 6.48
CA ILE A 153 8.22 -8.57 5.77
C ILE A 153 6.90 -8.08 6.31
N THR A 154 6.05 -7.62 5.38
CA THR A 154 4.64 -7.36 5.63
C THR A 154 3.82 -8.57 5.25
N VAL A 155 2.84 -8.89 6.07
CA VAL A 155 1.73 -9.79 5.76
C VAL A 155 0.46 -8.96 5.65
N ASP A 156 -0.19 -9.03 4.49
CA ASP A 156 -1.48 -8.36 4.28
C ASP A 156 -2.61 -9.34 4.62
N LEU A 157 -3.54 -8.91 5.48
CA LEU A 157 -4.74 -9.63 5.89
C LEU A 157 -6.00 -8.84 5.53
N ILE A 158 -7.09 -9.56 5.28
CA ILE A 158 -8.41 -8.97 5.07
C ILE A 158 -9.36 -9.52 6.13
N PHE A 159 -10.05 -8.63 6.85
CA PHE A 159 -11.12 -8.94 7.79
C PHE A 159 -12.47 -8.37 7.29
N GLY A 160 -13.58 -8.62 7.98
CA GLY A 160 -14.90 -8.25 7.50
C GLY A 160 -15.41 -9.17 6.37
N VAL A 161 -14.90 -10.41 6.29
CA VAL A 161 -15.28 -11.35 5.23
C VAL A 161 -16.52 -12.14 5.67
N PRO A 162 -17.66 -12.01 4.97
CA PRO A 162 -18.90 -12.69 5.34
C PRO A 162 -18.72 -14.21 5.45
N GLY A 163 -19.22 -14.77 6.55
CA GLY A 163 -19.10 -16.20 6.87
C GLY A 163 -17.79 -16.61 7.54
N PHE A 164 -16.84 -15.68 7.76
CA PHE A 164 -15.55 -15.91 8.40
C PHE A 164 -15.36 -14.92 9.56
N GLY A 165 -16.04 -15.16 10.67
CA GLY A 165 -16.05 -14.24 11.82
C GLY A 165 -14.79 -14.32 12.69
N ASN A 166 -14.94 -13.81 13.93
CA ASN A 166 -13.86 -13.58 14.89
C ASN A 166 -12.89 -14.76 15.08
N ASP A 167 -13.40 -16.01 15.11
CA ASP A 167 -12.53 -17.18 15.31
C ASP A 167 -11.57 -17.41 14.13
N THR A 168 -12.05 -17.20 12.91
CA THR A 168 -11.20 -17.34 11.71
C THR A 168 -10.21 -16.19 11.62
N LEU A 169 -10.65 -14.97 11.95
CA LEU A 169 -9.77 -13.80 12.02
C LEU A 169 -8.69 -13.99 13.08
N ARG A 170 -9.06 -14.42 14.30
CA ARG A 170 -8.11 -14.70 15.39
C ARG A 170 -7.05 -15.72 14.97
N ARG A 171 -7.46 -16.86 14.38
CA ARG A 171 -6.50 -17.86 13.86
C ARG A 171 -5.56 -17.27 12.80
N SER A 172 -6.06 -16.37 11.96
CA SER A 172 -5.21 -15.70 10.95
C SER A 172 -4.21 -14.74 11.58
N LEU A 173 -4.62 -13.97 12.59
CA LEU A 173 -3.74 -13.09 13.36
C LEU A 173 -2.67 -13.89 14.11
N ASP A 174 -3.08 -14.95 14.81
CA ASP A 174 -2.15 -15.86 15.55
C ASP A 174 -1.12 -16.48 14.59
N SER A 175 -1.55 -16.89 13.40
CA SER A 175 -0.66 -17.45 12.36
C SER A 175 0.35 -16.40 11.86
N ALA A 176 -0.09 -15.17 11.62
CA ALA A 176 0.78 -14.08 11.22
C ALA A 176 1.81 -13.75 12.31
N LEU A 177 1.38 -13.67 13.57
CA LEU A 177 2.26 -13.44 14.73
C LEU A 177 3.29 -14.57 14.90
N ALA A 178 2.86 -15.84 14.75
CA ALA A 178 3.74 -17.01 14.85
C ALA A 178 4.81 -17.07 13.73
N LEU A 179 4.60 -16.37 12.62
CA LEU A 179 5.61 -16.19 11.57
C LEU A 179 6.73 -15.23 11.97
N GLY A 180 6.53 -14.38 12.98
CA GLY A 180 7.53 -13.41 13.44
C GLY A 180 7.81 -12.31 12.41
N VAL A 181 6.78 -11.88 11.68
CA VAL A 181 6.88 -10.78 10.72
C VAL A 181 6.94 -9.42 11.44
N GLN A 182 7.51 -8.43 10.79
CA GLN A 182 7.74 -7.12 11.37
C GLN A 182 6.61 -6.13 11.13
N HIS A 183 5.72 -6.45 10.18
CA HIS A 183 4.64 -5.57 9.77
C HIS A 183 3.40 -6.39 9.37
N ILE A 184 2.21 -5.92 9.74
CA ILE A 184 0.94 -6.51 9.35
C ILE A 184 0.03 -5.40 8.84
N SER A 185 -0.47 -5.55 7.61
CA SER A 185 -1.56 -4.74 7.09
C SER A 185 -2.86 -5.50 7.28
N ALA A 186 -3.84 -4.89 7.94
CA ALA A 186 -5.16 -5.48 8.15
C ALA A 186 -6.22 -4.56 7.52
N TYR A 187 -6.78 -4.99 6.40
CA TYR A 187 -7.75 -4.23 5.63
C TYR A 187 -9.16 -4.75 5.87
N HIS A 188 -10.10 -3.84 6.14
CA HIS A 188 -11.51 -4.20 6.12
C HIS A 188 -11.96 -4.46 4.68
N LEU A 189 -12.72 -5.54 4.46
CA LEU A 189 -13.27 -5.86 3.14
C LEU A 189 -14.29 -4.80 2.70
N THR A 190 -13.93 -4.00 1.71
CA THR A 190 -14.86 -3.10 1.02
C THR A 190 -15.42 -3.79 -0.23
N VAL A 191 -16.72 -3.70 -0.41
CA VAL A 191 -17.41 -4.35 -1.54
C VAL A 191 -17.67 -3.33 -2.65
N GLU A 192 -16.70 -3.18 -3.55
CA GLU A 192 -16.78 -2.24 -4.66
C GLU A 192 -17.64 -2.77 -5.83
N PRO A 193 -18.49 -1.93 -6.46
CA PRO A 193 -19.43 -2.35 -7.51
C PRO A 193 -18.79 -3.09 -8.70
N GLY A 194 -17.57 -2.68 -9.11
CA GLY A 194 -16.80 -3.25 -10.21
C GLY A 194 -16.25 -4.65 -9.96
N THR A 195 -16.24 -5.11 -8.70
CA THR A 195 -15.64 -6.38 -8.30
C THR A 195 -16.58 -7.57 -8.48
N ALA A 196 -16.04 -8.79 -8.35
CA ALA A 196 -16.91 -9.98 -8.36
C ALA A 196 -17.84 -10.01 -7.13
N PHE A 197 -17.36 -9.56 -5.97
CA PHE A 197 -18.20 -9.43 -4.78
C PHE A 197 -19.28 -8.36 -4.98
N GLY A 198 -18.97 -7.20 -5.57
CA GLY A 198 -19.95 -6.15 -5.86
C GLY A 198 -21.06 -6.63 -6.79
N ARG A 199 -20.69 -7.34 -7.87
CA ARG A 199 -21.70 -7.93 -8.78
C ARG A 199 -22.58 -8.98 -8.10
N ARG A 200 -22.04 -9.77 -7.17
CA ARG A 200 -22.82 -10.73 -6.36
C ARG A 200 -23.70 -10.01 -5.35
N ALA A 201 -23.22 -8.95 -4.72
CA ALA A 201 -23.98 -8.12 -3.80
C ALA A 201 -25.20 -7.47 -4.49
N ALA A 202 -25.00 -6.92 -5.68
CA ALA A 202 -26.08 -6.34 -6.48
C ALA A 202 -27.20 -7.35 -6.85
N ARG A 203 -26.88 -8.65 -6.80
CA ARG A 203 -27.85 -9.76 -7.03
C ARG A 203 -28.40 -10.38 -5.74
N GLY A 204 -28.09 -9.82 -4.58
CA GLY A 204 -28.46 -10.39 -3.28
C GLY A 204 -27.75 -11.72 -2.92
N GLN A 205 -26.65 -12.05 -3.60
CA GLN A 205 -25.89 -13.29 -3.42
C GLN A 205 -24.66 -13.14 -2.52
N PHE A 206 -24.40 -11.95 -2.04
CA PHE A 206 -23.31 -11.60 -1.12
C PHE A 206 -23.72 -10.37 -0.32
N ALA A 207 -23.66 -10.45 0.99
CA ALA A 207 -23.91 -9.31 1.87
C ALA A 207 -22.63 -9.00 2.65
N PRO A 208 -22.16 -7.75 2.68
CA PRO A 208 -21.10 -7.33 3.60
C PRO A 208 -21.52 -7.65 5.04
N VAL A 209 -20.56 -7.78 5.92
CA VAL A 209 -20.82 -7.82 7.37
C VAL A 209 -21.45 -6.50 7.82
N ASP A 210 -22.23 -6.52 8.89
CA ASP A 210 -22.81 -5.31 9.47
C ASP A 210 -21.77 -4.47 10.21
N GLU A 211 -22.12 -3.24 10.57
CA GLU A 211 -21.24 -2.29 11.22
C GLU A 211 -20.75 -2.80 12.59
N ALA A 212 -21.63 -3.41 13.39
CA ALA A 212 -21.27 -3.94 14.69
C ALA A 212 -20.27 -5.09 14.61
N THR A 213 -20.41 -5.96 13.60
CA THR A 213 -19.42 -7.01 13.30
C THR A 213 -18.10 -6.39 12.86
N SER A 214 -18.14 -5.38 11.96
CA SER A 214 -16.95 -4.67 11.50
C SER A 214 -16.17 -4.04 12.64
N GLU A 215 -16.85 -3.34 13.56
CA GLU A 215 -16.26 -2.73 14.74
C GLU A 215 -15.63 -3.78 15.67
N THR A 216 -16.33 -4.89 15.90
CA THR A 216 -15.84 -5.98 16.75
C THR A 216 -14.58 -6.62 16.17
N GLU A 217 -14.57 -6.89 14.85
CA GLU A 217 -13.39 -7.45 14.18
C GLU A 217 -12.22 -6.46 14.14
N TYR A 218 -12.50 -5.17 13.92
CA TYR A 218 -11.46 -4.14 13.97
C TYR A 218 -10.85 -4.02 15.39
N ALA A 219 -11.68 -4.03 16.42
CA ALA A 219 -11.21 -4.05 17.81
C ALA A 219 -10.34 -5.29 18.08
N LEU A 220 -10.75 -6.47 17.62
CA LEU A 220 -9.98 -7.71 17.73
C LEU A 220 -8.59 -7.58 17.07
N VAL A 221 -8.52 -7.02 15.85
CA VAL A 221 -7.24 -6.75 15.16
C VAL A 221 -6.37 -5.82 15.99
N HIS A 222 -6.93 -4.69 16.42
CA HIS A 222 -6.22 -3.67 17.20
C HIS A 222 -5.65 -4.25 18.50
N GLU A 223 -6.50 -4.88 19.31
CA GLU A 223 -6.11 -5.44 20.61
C GLU A 223 -5.07 -6.56 20.48
N THR A 224 -5.25 -7.43 19.50
CA THR A 224 -4.34 -8.56 19.27
C THR A 224 -2.95 -8.07 18.87
N LEU A 225 -2.87 -7.18 17.87
CA LEU A 225 -1.59 -6.73 17.35
C LEU A 225 -0.87 -5.77 18.29
N THR A 226 -1.60 -4.84 18.94
CA THR A 226 -0.99 -3.95 19.93
C THR A 226 -0.55 -4.71 21.19
N GLY A 227 -1.34 -5.70 21.61
CA GLY A 227 -0.97 -6.61 22.71
C GLY A 227 0.29 -7.45 22.40
N ALA A 228 0.59 -7.69 21.13
CA ALA A 228 1.82 -8.35 20.65
C ALA A 228 3.00 -7.38 20.44
N GLY A 229 2.85 -6.08 20.77
CA GLY A 229 3.92 -5.09 20.70
C GLY A 229 4.03 -4.35 19.37
N PHE A 230 3.04 -4.49 18.48
CA PHE A 230 2.99 -3.69 17.25
C PHE A 230 2.44 -2.29 17.54
N GLU A 231 3.01 -1.29 16.90
CA GLU A 231 2.47 0.07 16.86
C GLU A 231 1.37 0.13 15.80
N HIS A 232 0.17 0.55 16.18
CA HIS A 232 -0.91 0.89 15.23
C HIS A 232 -0.66 2.31 14.74
N TYR A 233 0.12 2.47 13.65
CA TYR A 233 0.63 3.78 13.25
C TYR A 233 -0.22 4.50 12.21
N GLU A 234 -1.14 3.79 11.52
CA GLU A 234 -2.19 4.35 10.67
C GLU A 234 -3.34 3.35 10.55
N VAL A 235 -4.47 3.76 9.97
CA VAL A 235 -5.77 3.06 10.01
C VAL A 235 -5.72 1.56 9.77
N SER A 236 -4.88 1.09 8.85
CA SER A 236 -4.81 -0.32 8.44
C SER A 236 -3.49 -1.00 8.73
N ASN A 237 -2.48 -0.27 9.21
CA ASN A 237 -1.11 -0.78 9.28
C ASN A 237 -0.54 -0.81 10.69
N PHE A 238 0.04 -1.94 11.02
CA PHE A 238 0.67 -2.25 12.30
C PHE A 238 2.12 -2.68 12.08
N ALA A 239 3.04 -2.15 12.86
CA ALA A 239 4.46 -2.44 12.72
C ALA A 239 5.15 -2.59 14.06
N LEU A 240 6.13 -3.48 14.16
CA LEU A 240 7.08 -3.44 15.26
C LEU A 240 7.88 -2.11 15.22
N PRO A 241 8.36 -1.59 16.35
CA PRO A 241 9.15 -0.36 16.38
C PRO A 241 10.30 -0.38 15.37
N GLY A 242 10.36 0.66 14.52
CA GLY A 242 11.36 0.80 13.46
C GLY A 242 11.02 0.15 12.11
N PHE A 243 9.89 -0.57 11.99
CA PHE A 243 9.49 -1.30 10.76
C PHE A 243 8.26 -0.74 10.05
N ARG A 244 7.85 0.49 10.35
CA ARG A 244 6.78 1.17 9.61
C ARG A 244 7.12 1.23 8.12
N ALA A 245 6.14 0.99 7.24
CA ALA A 245 6.31 1.08 5.79
C ALA A 245 6.60 2.53 5.38
N ARG A 246 7.86 2.84 5.04
CA ARG A 246 8.31 4.21 4.80
C ARG A 246 7.69 4.81 3.56
N HIS A 247 7.58 4.02 2.49
CA HIS A 247 6.97 4.48 1.24
C HIS A 247 5.50 4.84 1.44
N ASN A 248 4.71 3.96 2.08
CA ASN A 248 3.31 4.21 2.34
C ASN A 248 3.10 5.37 3.32
N ALA A 249 3.91 5.44 4.39
CA ALA A 249 3.88 6.55 5.33
C ALA A 249 4.19 7.91 4.66
N ALA A 250 5.05 7.93 3.64
CA ALA A 250 5.41 9.14 2.90
C ALA A 250 4.18 9.79 2.22
N TYR A 251 3.21 9.02 1.75
CA TYR A 251 1.96 9.54 1.19
C TYR A 251 1.15 10.34 2.22
N TRP A 252 1.06 9.84 3.45
CA TRP A 252 0.35 10.54 4.53
C TRP A 252 1.04 11.84 4.95
N HIS A 253 2.33 11.95 4.66
CA HIS A 253 3.13 13.15 4.93
C HIS A 253 3.27 14.11 3.75
N GLY A 254 2.60 13.84 2.62
CA GLY A 254 2.66 14.69 1.44
C GLY A 254 4.05 14.79 0.82
N VAL A 255 4.86 13.73 0.95
CA VAL A 255 6.18 13.63 0.35
C VAL A 255 6.05 13.46 -1.17
N LYS A 256 6.93 14.11 -1.93
CA LYS A 256 6.99 13.97 -3.39
C LYS A 256 7.26 12.53 -3.81
N TYR A 257 6.63 12.12 -4.90
CA TYR A 257 6.92 10.82 -5.52
C TYR A 257 6.65 10.85 -7.01
N LEU A 258 7.38 10.02 -7.73
CA LEU A 258 7.20 9.75 -9.15
C LEU A 258 6.67 8.34 -9.33
N GLY A 259 5.48 8.22 -9.91
CA GLY A 259 4.89 6.95 -10.33
C GLY A 259 5.17 6.67 -11.80
N ILE A 260 5.59 5.45 -12.10
CA ILE A 260 5.91 4.92 -13.42
C ILE A 260 5.00 3.73 -13.71
N GLY A 261 4.45 3.67 -14.89
CA GLY A 261 3.54 2.62 -15.32
C GLY A 261 2.07 3.05 -15.42
N PRO A 262 1.19 2.24 -16.05
CA PRO A 262 -0.22 2.59 -16.25
C PRO A 262 -0.94 2.72 -14.91
N ALA A 263 -1.86 3.67 -14.79
CA ALA A 263 -2.58 4.05 -13.57
C ALA A 263 -1.67 4.53 -12.41
N ALA A 264 -0.36 4.68 -12.61
CA ALA A 264 0.51 5.24 -11.59
C ALA A 264 0.23 6.74 -11.40
N HIS A 265 0.17 7.16 -10.13
CA HIS A 265 0.09 8.57 -9.76
C HIS A 265 1.48 9.11 -9.41
N SER A 266 1.65 10.42 -9.56
CA SER A 266 2.84 11.15 -9.14
C SER A 266 2.41 12.44 -8.43
N PHE A 267 3.26 12.95 -7.54
CA PHE A 267 3.01 14.20 -6.82
C PHE A 267 4.32 14.95 -6.59
N ASP A 268 4.36 16.21 -6.97
CA ASP A 268 5.56 17.06 -6.83
C ASP A 268 5.49 18.05 -5.66
N GLY A 269 4.43 17.97 -4.84
CA GLY A 269 4.12 18.90 -3.75
C GLY A 269 3.06 19.95 -4.11
N ARG A 270 2.73 20.11 -5.39
CA ARG A 270 1.73 21.07 -5.89
C ARG A 270 0.84 20.48 -6.98
N GLU A 271 1.40 19.70 -7.87
CA GLU A 271 0.70 19.05 -8.97
C GLU A 271 0.61 17.56 -8.74
N ARG A 272 -0.52 17.00 -9.10
CA ARG A 272 -0.74 15.57 -9.17
C ARG A 272 -0.85 15.16 -10.64
N HIS A 273 -0.12 14.12 -11.03
CA HIS A 273 -0.19 13.53 -12.35
C HIS A 273 -0.64 12.08 -12.23
N TRP A 274 -1.33 11.56 -13.23
CA TRP A 274 -1.65 10.14 -13.30
C TRP A 274 -1.59 9.64 -14.73
N ASN A 275 -1.05 8.46 -14.89
CA ASN A 275 -1.00 7.77 -16.16
C ASN A 275 -2.35 7.10 -16.45
N VAL A 276 -2.66 6.94 -17.74
CA VAL A 276 -3.86 6.25 -18.18
C VAL A 276 -3.96 4.83 -17.57
N ALA A 277 -5.16 4.48 -17.08
CA ALA A 277 -5.44 3.15 -16.54
C ALA A 277 -5.72 2.12 -17.65
N SER A 278 -4.75 1.99 -18.57
CA SER A 278 -4.83 1.11 -19.73
C SER A 278 -3.43 0.72 -20.17
N VAL A 279 -3.07 -0.56 -20.06
CA VAL A 279 -1.77 -1.09 -20.54
C VAL A 279 -1.56 -0.78 -22.01
N THR A 280 -2.63 -0.91 -22.82
CA THR A 280 -2.54 -0.69 -24.27
C THR A 280 -2.24 0.77 -24.60
N GLU A 281 -2.97 1.69 -23.99
CA GLU A 281 -2.83 3.13 -24.24
C GLU A 281 -1.52 3.66 -23.65
N TYR A 282 -1.11 3.14 -22.49
CA TYR A 282 0.18 3.49 -21.89
C TYR A 282 1.36 3.07 -22.79
N ILE A 283 1.37 1.83 -23.30
CA ILE A 283 2.38 1.37 -24.26
C ILE A 283 2.34 2.20 -25.54
N GLY A 284 1.14 2.64 -25.96
CA GLY A 284 0.93 3.51 -27.12
C GLY A 284 1.40 4.96 -26.93
N GLY A 285 1.84 5.32 -25.71
CA GLY A 285 2.35 6.66 -25.41
C GLY A 285 1.26 7.71 -25.12
N THR A 286 0.07 7.29 -24.64
CA THR A 286 -0.95 8.24 -24.19
C THR A 286 -0.40 9.11 -23.06
N PRO A 287 -0.47 10.46 -23.19
CA PRO A 287 0.06 11.37 -22.17
C PRO A 287 -0.62 11.18 -20.82
N ALA A 288 0.13 11.43 -19.74
CA ALA A 288 -0.42 11.53 -18.41
C ALA A 288 -1.35 12.75 -18.29
N GLU A 289 -2.38 12.61 -17.48
CA GLU A 289 -3.22 13.72 -17.05
C GLU A 289 -2.60 14.40 -15.82
N ALA A 290 -2.99 15.66 -15.58
CA ALA A 290 -2.49 16.42 -14.44
C ALA A 290 -3.55 17.38 -13.87
N GLU A 291 -3.44 17.63 -12.57
CA GLU A 291 -4.19 18.69 -11.89
C GLU A 291 -3.26 19.51 -11.00
N THR A 292 -3.49 20.81 -10.93
CA THR A 292 -2.81 21.71 -9.99
C THR A 292 -3.69 21.87 -8.76
N LEU A 293 -3.19 21.47 -7.59
CA LEU A 293 -3.92 21.58 -6.33
C LEU A 293 -3.95 23.03 -5.84
N THR A 294 -5.16 23.52 -5.52
CA THR A 294 -5.31 24.81 -4.85
C THR A 294 -4.83 24.72 -3.39
N ASP A 295 -4.59 25.85 -2.75
CA ASP A 295 -4.27 25.89 -1.32
C ASP A 295 -5.39 25.31 -0.45
N ARG A 296 -6.65 25.33 -0.92
CA ARG A 296 -7.77 24.69 -0.24
C ARG A 296 -7.68 23.17 -0.35
N ASP A 297 -7.37 22.65 -1.52
CA ASP A 297 -7.25 21.23 -1.76
C ASP A 297 -6.10 20.64 -0.93
N ARG A 298 -4.93 21.28 -0.97
CA ARG A 298 -3.76 20.90 -0.17
C ARG A 298 -4.05 20.92 1.34
N PHE A 299 -4.81 21.91 1.82
CA PHE A 299 -5.21 21.97 3.22
C PHE A 299 -6.18 20.84 3.59
N ASN A 300 -7.20 20.58 2.76
CA ASN A 300 -8.14 19.50 2.99
C ASN A 300 -7.45 18.13 2.98
N GLU A 301 -6.55 17.90 2.02
CA GLU A 301 -5.76 16.67 1.96
C GLU A 301 -4.86 16.51 3.18
N TYR A 302 -4.21 17.60 3.63
CA TYR A 302 -3.39 17.57 4.85
C TYR A 302 -4.22 17.11 6.05
N VAL A 303 -5.40 17.69 6.26
CA VAL A 303 -6.29 17.29 7.37
C VAL A 303 -6.69 15.83 7.24
N MET A 304 -7.15 15.42 6.06
CA MET A 304 -7.61 14.05 5.79
C MET A 304 -6.50 13.02 6.00
N THR A 305 -5.30 13.26 5.47
CA THR A 305 -4.19 12.31 5.54
C THR A 305 -3.61 12.22 6.95
N ARG A 306 -3.51 13.35 7.67
CA ARG A 306 -2.98 13.37 9.04
C ARG A 306 -3.90 12.68 10.03
N LEU A 307 -5.20 12.82 9.90
CA LEU A 307 -6.17 12.13 10.76
C LEU A 307 -6.23 10.61 10.54
N ARG A 308 -5.57 10.10 9.49
CA ARG A 308 -5.40 8.65 9.28
C ARG A 308 -4.21 8.06 10.02
N THR A 309 -3.35 8.89 10.59
CA THR A 309 -2.11 8.47 11.27
C THR A 309 -2.19 8.69 12.77
N ALA A 310 -1.48 7.87 13.53
CA ALA A 310 -1.38 8.00 14.98
C ALA A 310 -0.70 9.32 15.41
N GLU A 311 0.12 9.93 14.55
CA GLU A 311 0.73 11.23 14.82
C GLU A 311 -0.28 12.36 14.77
N GLY A 312 -1.34 12.20 13.98
CA GLY A 312 -2.39 13.20 13.83
C GLY A 312 -1.94 14.53 13.20
N ILE A 313 -2.77 15.55 13.34
CA ILE A 313 -2.50 16.90 12.86
C ILE A 313 -1.56 17.63 13.83
N ASP A 314 -0.39 18.05 13.35
CA ASP A 314 0.48 19.00 14.07
C ASP A 314 0.03 20.43 13.78
N LEU A 315 -0.50 21.12 14.80
CA LEU A 315 -1.04 22.48 14.63
C LEU A 315 0.03 23.51 14.28
N ARG A 316 1.29 23.31 14.70
CA ARG A 316 2.40 24.20 14.32
C ARG A 316 2.78 23.99 12.86
N GLU A 317 2.79 22.72 12.41
CA GLU A 317 2.99 22.41 10.99
C GLU A 317 1.85 23.00 10.14
N ALA A 318 0.59 22.84 10.55
CA ALA A 318 -0.57 23.41 9.87
C ALA A 318 -0.48 24.95 9.77
N GLU A 319 -0.06 25.62 10.85
CA GLU A 319 0.15 27.07 10.84
C GLU A 319 1.27 27.48 9.87
N ARG A 320 2.38 26.76 9.87
CA ARG A 320 3.53 27.02 8.99
C ARG A 320 3.18 26.84 7.51
N LEU A 321 2.41 25.80 7.17
CA LEU A 321 2.06 25.46 5.80
C LEU A 321 0.88 26.26 5.23
N PHE A 322 -0.11 26.58 6.08
CA PHE A 322 -1.40 27.10 5.62
C PHE A 322 -1.83 28.42 6.31
N GLY A 323 -1.04 28.91 7.27
CA GLY A 323 -1.30 30.15 8.00
C GLY A 323 -2.18 29.95 9.24
N LYS A 324 -2.14 30.99 10.12
CA LYS A 324 -2.80 30.98 11.44
C LYS A 324 -4.31 30.78 11.36
N GLU A 325 -4.96 31.36 10.38
CA GLU A 325 -6.41 31.29 10.24
C GLU A 325 -6.90 29.88 9.98
N ARG A 326 -6.23 29.14 9.07
CA ARG A 326 -6.56 27.74 8.76
C ARG A 326 -6.24 26.82 9.92
N ALA A 327 -5.11 27.00 10.61
CA ALA A 327 -4.79 26.23 11.80
C ALA A 327 -5.82 26.44 12.92
N ALA A 328 -6.24 27.70 13.16
CA ALA A 328 -7.31 27.99 14.11
C ALA A 328 -8.66 27.41 13.68
N ARG A 329 -8.93 27.31 12.38
CA ARG A 329 -10.14 26.67 11.87
C ARG A 329 -10.17 25.19 12.19
N VAL A 330 -9.06 24.47 12.05
CA VAL A 330 -8.97 23.03 12.44
C VAL A 330 -9.44 22.82 13.89
N LEU A 331 -8.97 23.66 14.82
CA LEU A 331 -9.38 23.57 16.22
C LEU A 331 -10.87 23.84 16.43
N ARG A 332 -11.41 24.87 15.77
CA ARG A 332 -12.85 25.20 15.88
C ARG A 332 -13.71 24.07 15.33
N ASP A 333 -13.35 23.57 14.15
CA ASP A 333 -14.11 22.50 13.48
C ASP A 333 -14.01 21.17 14.25
N ALA A 334 -12.90 20.92 14.96
CA ALA A 334 -12.68 19.72 15.77
C ALA A 334 -13.37 19.78 17.17
N GLU A 335 -13.88 20.92 17.61
CA GLU A 335 -14.42 21.11 18.96
C GLU A 335 -15.46 20.05 19.39
N PRO A 336 -16.43 19.61 18.55
CA PRO A 336 -17.39 18.58 18.93
C PRO A 336 -16.72 17.24 19.25
N TRP A 337 -15.72 16.82 18.44
CA TRP A 337 -14.99 15.56 18.63
C TRP A 337 -14.00 15.60 19.78
N LEU A 338 -13.43 16.77 20.09
CA LEU A 338 -12.63 16.99 21.30
C LEU A 338 -13.50 16.91 22.56
N LYS A 339 -14.72 17.45 22.54
CA LYS A 339 -15.68 17.36 23.65
C LYS A 339 -16.16 15.92 23.88
N SER A 340 -16.42 15.17 22.82
CA SER A 340 -16.80 13.75 22.90
C SER A 340 -15.61 12.83 23.22
N ARG A 341 -14.38 13.34 23.22
CA ARG A 341 -13.14 12.56 23.35
C ARG A 341 -12.91 11.56 22.21
N THR A 342 -13.57 11.75 21.08
CA THR A 342 -13.29 11.00 19.84
C THR A 342 -11.95 11.44 19.23
N LEU A 343 -11.59 12.72 19.43
CA LEU A 343 -10.26 13.25 19.16
C LEU A 343 -9.60 13.69 20.46
N VAL A 344 -8.28 13.56 20.51
CA VAL A 344 -7.44 13.99 21.62
C VAL A 344 -6.49 15.09 21.16
N LEU A 345 -6.41 16.18 21.90
CA LEU A 345 -5.42 17.24 21.69
C LEU A 345 -4.36 17.16 22.81
N ALA A 346 -3.14 16.78 22.44
CA ALA A 346 -2.02 16.71 23.37
C ALA A 346 -0.75 17.29 22.73
N ALA A 347 0.00 18.10 23.46
CA ALA A 347 1.26 18.71 23.02
C ALA A 347 1.20 19.43 21.66
N GLY A 348 0.04 19.98 21.27
CA GLY A 348 -0.16 20.66 20.00
C GLY A 348 -0.42 19.73 18.81
N ARG A 349 -0.68 18.45 19.06
CA ARG A 349 -1.09 17.44 18.08
C ARG A 349 -2.50 16.96 18.36
N MET A 350 -3.27 16.72 17.31
CA MET A 350 -4.64 16.26 17.37
C MET A 350 -4.79 14.96 16.57
N ALA A 351 -5.13 13.87 17.25
CA ALA A 351 -5.33 12.55 16.69
C ALA A 351 -6.62 11.89 17.25
#